data_09cbe48e4674b2467b8cc06099b7f7c1
#
_entry.id   09cbe48e4674b2467b8cc06099b7f7c1
#
_cell.length_a   1.000
_cell.length_b   1.000
_cell.length_c   1.000
_cell.angle_alpha   90.00
_cell.angle_beta   90.00
_cell.angle_gamma   90.00
#
_symmetry.space_group_name_H-M   'P 1'
#
loop_
_entity.id
_entity.type
_entity.pdbx_description
1 polymer ?
#
loop_
_entity_poly.entity_id
_entity_poly.type
_entity_poly.pdbx_seq_one_letter_code
_entity_poly.pdbx_strand_id
1 'polypeptide(L)'
;MKNFSLILNGILAIAIAILFYQVSTLKNAGTSTETSSSDKVIKPVIIESATNLVDAKIAYVNTDSINEHYDYIADFTKVIRGKKATLEAQMQSMTAKFQQEYEAFQQSAQAGVAPQSELQKQQTSLERQQKELANKELQLQNLGVELEEKNLELNKSVKDYLLKINNGRFDYILSYSDMMPTILLANPKLDITSEVLKGINDEYKSKKGKK
;
A
#
# COMPACT_ATOMS: atom_id res chain seq x y z
N MET A 1 -35.17 -11.12 19.38
CA MET A 1 -34.01 -11.25 18.45
C MET A 1 -34.37 -11.58 16.99
N LYS A 2 -35.56 -12.12 16.68
CA LYS A 2 -35.96 -12.39 15.29
C LYS A 2 -36.13 -11.14 14.39
N ASN A 3 -36.49 -9.98 14.98
CA ASN A 3 -36.74 -8.77 14.18
C ASN A 3 -35.47 -7.99 13.81
N PHE A 4 -34.35 -8.20 14.53
CA PHE A 4 -33.08 -7.56 14.23
C PHE A 4 -32.45 -8.09 12.96
N SER A 5 -32.56 -9.39 12.69
CA SER A 5 -32.10 -10.03 11.46
C SER A 5 -32.88 -9.57 10.22
N LEU A 6 -34.18 -9.31 10.39
CA LEU A 6 -35.03 -8.78 9.31
C LEU A 6 -34.69 -7.33 8.94
N ILE A 7 -34.40 -6.50 9.94
CA ILE A 7 -33.98 -5.11 9.73
C ILE A 7 -32.59 -5.05 9.04
N LEU A 8 -31.65 -5.89 9.49
CA LEU A 8 -30.31 -5.96 8.92
C LEU A 8 -30.35 -6.43 7.45
N ASN A 9 -31.16 -7.43 7.14
CA ASN A 9 -31.36 -7.90 5.77
C ASN A 9 -32.06 -6.86 4.87
N GLY A 10 -32.98 -6.07 5.44
CA GLY A 10 -33.64 -4.97 4.74
C GLY A 10 -32.63 -3.85 4.35
N ILE A 11 -31.75 -3.48 5.26
CA ILE A 11 -30.69 -2.47 5.01
C ILE A 11 -29.72 -2.97 3.95
N LEU A 12 -29.32 -4.24 4.00
CA LEU A 12 -28.43 -4.84 3.02
C LEU A 12 -29.06 -4.86 1.61
N ALA A 13 -30.35 -5.19 1.50
CA ALA A 13 -31.07 -5.20 0.23
C ALA A 13 -31.16 -3.78 -0.39
N ILE A 14 -31.37 -2.75 0.45
CA ILE A 14 -31.39 -1.35 -0.01
C ILE A 14 -30.01 -0.92 -0.49
N ALA A 15 -28.93 -1.28 0.22
CA ALA A 15 -27.56 -0.96 -0.19
C ALA A 15 -27.19 -1.61 -1.54
N ILE A 16 -27.61 -2.86 -1.77
CA ILE A 16 -27.39 -3.56 -3.04
C ILE A 16 -28.21 -2.89 -4.17
N ALA A 17 -29.44 -2.46 -3.91
CA ALA A 17 -30.26 -1.76 -4.89
C ALA A 17 -29.66 -0.41 -5.30
N ILE A 18 -29.11 0.34 -4.36
CA ILE A 18 -28.41 1.61 -4.63
C ILE A 18 -27.14 1.39 -5.47
N LEU A 19 -26.35 0.35 -5.18
CA LEU A 19 -25.17 -0.01 -5.97
C LEU A 19 -25.55 -0.43 -7.40
N PHE A 20 -26.63 -1.21 -7.57
CA PHE A 20 -27.13 -1.58 -8.90
C PHE A 20 -27.63 -0.36 -9.68
N TYR A 21 -28.28 0.58 -9.03
CA TYR A 21 -28.73 1.82 -9.66
C TYR A 21 -27.54 2.68 -10.13
N GLN A 22 -26.49 2.82 -9.30
CA GLN A 22 -25.26 3.55 -9.66
C GLN A 22 -24.52 2.89 -10.84
N VAL A 23 -24.44 1.57 -10.87
CA VAL A 23 -23.83 0.83 -11.99
C VAL A 23 -24.66 0.93 -13.28
N SER A 24 -26.00 0.94 -13.18
CA SER A 24 -26.89 1.14 -14.33
C SER A 24 -26.77 2.53 -14.94
N THR A 25 -26.64 3.58 -14.12
CA THR A 25 -26.48 4.95 -14.61
C THR A 25 -25.12 5.18 -15.29
N LEU A 26 -24.07 4.48 -14.85
CA LEU A 26 -22.76 4.48 -15.50
C LEU A 26 -22.76 3.77 -16.87
N LYS A 27 -23.60 2.75 -17.06
CA LYS A 27 -23.74 2.09 -18.37
C LYS A 27 -24.48 2.93 -19.42
N ASN A 28 -25.35 3.84 -19.00
CA ASN A 28 -26.11 4.69 -19.92
C ASN A 28 -25.41 5.99 -20.33
N ALA A 29 -24.21 6.26 -19.82
CA ALA A 29 -23.41 7.44 -20.19
C ALA A 29 -22.38 7.17 -21.30
N GLY A 30 -22.45 6.03 -21.95
CA GLY A 30 -21.51 5.70 -23.03
C GLY A 30 -22.15 4.80 -24.05
N THR A 31 -22.58 5.37 -25.19
CA THR A 31 -22.40 4.87 -26.54
C THR A 31 -23.63 5.13 -27.42
N SER A 32 -23.54 6.22 -28.13
CA SER A 32 -24.09 6.29 -29.47
C SER A 32 -22.90 6.22 -30.42
N THR A 33 -22.59 5.06 -30.94
CA THR A 33 -21.72 4.97 -32.12
C THR A 33 -22.37 4.03 -33.10
N GLU A 34 -22.92 4.62 -34.13
CA GLU A 34 -23.47 3.96 -35.30
C GLU A 34 -22.37 3.11 -35.96
N THR A 35 -22.70 1.85 -36.17
CA THR A 35 -21.92 0.93 -36.98
C THR A 35 -22.07 1.34 -38.46
N SER A 36 -21.12 2.09 -38.97
CA SER A 36 -20.91 2.25 -40.39
C SER A 36 -19.73 1.38 -40.81
N SER A 37 -20.04 0.24 -41.41
CA SER A 37 -19.05 -0.62 -42.06
C SER A 37 -18.44 0.15 -43.25
N SER A 38 -17.23 0.63 -43.07
CA SER A 38 -16.37 1.07 -44.17
C SER A 38 -14.99 0.47 -43.94
N ASP A 39 -14.67 -0.50 -44.79
CA ASP A 39 -13.32 -1.03 -44.97
C ASP A 39 -12.35 0.13 -45.31
N LYS A 40 -11.89 0.85 -44.31
CA LYS A 40 -10.72 1.73 -44.45
C LYS A 40 -9.50 0.92 -44.11
N VAL A 41 -8.82 0.41 -45.13
CA VAL A 41 -7.43 0.03 -45.06
C VAL A 41 -6.69 1.14 -44.34
N ILE A 42 -6.32 0.92 -43.10
CA ILE A 42 -5.46 1.84 -42.31
C ILE A 42 -4.08 1.79 -43.00
N LYS A 43 -3.84 2.73 -43.90
CA LYS A 43 -2.47 2.99 -44.37
C LYS A 43 -1.67 3.42 -43.15
N PRO A 44 -0.50 2.81 -42.86
CA PRO A 44 0.35 3.30 -41.80
C PRO A 44 0.65 4.79 -42.04
N VAL A 45 0.22 5.62 -41.12
CA VAL A 45 0.64 7.04 -41.12
C VAL A 45 2.10 7.03 -40.75
N ILE A 46 2.96 7.13 -41.72
CA ILE A 46 4.38 7.39 -41.50
C ILE A 46 4.44 8.82 -41.00
N ILE A 47 4.64 8.99 -39.70
CA ILE A 47 4.90 10.29 -39.09
C ILE A 47 6.35 10.66 -39.46
N GLU A 48 6.51 11.42 -40.52
CA GLU A 48 7.83 11.90 -40.98
C GLU A 48 8.58 12.79 -39.97
N SER A 49 7.93 13.14 -38.85
CA SER A 49 8.53 14.00 -37.81
C SER A 49 9.45 13.26 -36.82
N ALA A 50 9.61 11.95 -36.95
CA ALA A 50 10.45 11.16 -36.02
C ALA A 50 11.96 11.14 -36.42
N THR A 51 12.34 11.81 -37.49
CA THR A 51 13.71 11.73 -38.05
C THR A 51 14.79 12.46 -37.24
N ASN A 52 14.43 13.17 -36.14
CA ASN A 52 15.39 13.87 -35.28
C ASN A 52 15.59 13.23 -33.91
N LEU A 53 15.03 12.02 -33.64
CA LEU A 53 15.27 11.26 -32.44
C LEU A 53 16.42 10.24 -32.56
N VAL A 54 17.28 10.43 -33.58
CA VAL A 54 18.24 9.41 -34.04
C VAL A 54 19.33 9.08 -33.01
N ASP A 55 19.56 9.90 -31.97
CA ASP A 55 20.66 9.71 -31.04
C ASP A 55 20.27 9.83 -29.55
N ALA A 56 19.00 9.61 -29.20
CA ALA A 56 18.60 9.65 -27.75
C ALA A 56 19.35 8.56 -26.96
N LYS A 57 20.15 8.98 -26.01
CA LYS A 57 20.88 8.09 -25.09
C LYS A 57 19.95 7.58 -24.02
N ILE A 58 19.60 6.30 -24.09
CA ILE A 58 18.68 5.67 -23.18
C ILE A 58 19.44 4.68 -22.29
N ALA A 59 19.10 4.64 -21.00
CA ALA A 59 19.49 3.59 -20.08
C ALA A 59 18.24 3.08 -19.34
N TYR A 60 18.37 1.97 -18.63
CA TYR A 60 17.33 1.52 -17.73
C TYR A 60 17.90 1.01 -16.41
N VAL A 61 17.02 1.00 -15.39
CA VAL A 61 17.29 0.46 -14.05
C VAL A 61 16.21 -0.56 -13.72
N ASN A 62 16.61 -1.76 -13.34
CA ASN A 62 15.70 -2.79 -12.84
C ASN A 62 15.27 -2.45 -11.42
N THR A 63 13.99 -2.07 -11.27
CA THR A 63 13.42 -1.69 -9.98
C THR A 63 13.21 -2.88 -9.06
N ASP A 64 13.04 -4.10 -9.57
CA ASP A 64 12.94 -5.31 -8.75
C ASP A 64 14.29 -5.58 -8.08
N SER A 65 15.39 -5.45 -8.81
CA SER A 65 16.74 -5.56 -8.24
C SER A 65 17.04 -4.47 -7.22
N ILE A 66 16.56 -3.22 -7.44
CA ILE A 66 16.67 -2.16 -6.43
C ILE A 66 15.90 -2.55 -5.17
N ASN A 67 14.67 -3.03 -5.30
CA ASN A 67 13.84 -3.44 -4.16
C ASN A 67 14.45 -4.62 -3.38
N GLU A 68 15.13 -5.51 -4.05
CA GLU A 68 15.75 -6.70 -3.44
C GLU A 68 17.09 -6.41 -2.77
N HIS A 69 17.92 -5.54 -3.36
CA HIS A 69 19.33 -5.41 -2.98
C HIS A 69 19.72 -4.04 -2.40
N TYR A 70 18.77 -3.11 -2.24
CA TYR A 70 19.07 -1.84 -1.59
C TYR A 70 18.99 -1.97 -0.08
N ASP A 71 20.11 -1.78 0.61
CA ASP A 71 20.27 -1.95 2.07
C ASP A 71 19.24 -1.13 2.88
N TYR A 72 18.90 0.08 2.41
CA TYR A 72 17.87 0.90 3.04
C TYR A 72 16.52 0.18 3.12
N ILE A 73 16.12 -0.48 2.02
CA ILE A 73 14.84 -1.22 1.97
C ILE A 73 14.87 -2.41 2.93
N ALA A 74 15.98 -3.14 2.96
CA ALA A 74 16.15 -4.29 3.85
C ALA A 74 16.04 -3.86 5.33
N ASP A 75 16.75 -2.80 5.72
CA ASP A 75 16.74 -2.26 7.09
C ASP A 75 15.35 -1.74 7.47
N PHE A 76 14.74 -0.95 6.61
CA PHE A 76 13.42 -0.38 6.83
C PHE A 76 12.34 -1.46 6.93
N THR A 77 12.32 -2.42 6.00
CA THR A 77 11.36 -3.53 6.00
C THR A 77 11.47 -4.36 7.29
N LYS A 78 12.70 -4.58 7.77
CA LYS A 78 12.94 -5.27 9.04
C LYS A 78 12.31 -4.51 10.22
N VAL A 79 12.47 -3.19 10.26
CA VAL A 79 11.90 -2.35 11.32
C VAL A 79 10.38 -2.37 11.30
N ILE A 80 9.76 -2.17 10.12
CA ILE A 80 8.29 -2.19 9.99
C ILE A 80 7.72 -3.55 10.35
N ARG A 81 8.33 -4.63 9.87
CA ARG A 81 7.91 -6.00 10.19
C ARG A 81 7.99 -6.27 11.70
N GLY A 82 9.05 -5.81 12.36
CA GLY A 82 9.21 -5.91 13.81
C GLY A 82 8.14 -5.12 14.57
N LYS A 83 7.88 -3.86 14.19
CA LYS A 83 6.80 -3.05 14.77
C LYS A 83 5.44 -3.73 14.61
N LYS A 84 5.13 -4.22 13.40
CA LYS A 84 3.88 -4.92 13.10
C LYS A 84 3.70 -6.15 13.97
N ALA A 85 4.70 -7.05 14.03
CA ALA A 85 4.64 -8.26 14.83
C ALA A 85 4.45 -7.95 16.33
N THR A 86 5.12 -6.91 16.85
CA THR A 86 4.95 -6.48 18.24
C THR A 86 3.53 -5.98 18.51
N LEU A 87 2.97 -5.14 17.62
CA LEU A 87 1.62 -4.64 17.77
C LEU A 87 0.59 -5.76 17.70
N GLU A 88 0.70 -6.67 16.75
CA GLU A 88 -0.19 -7.82 16.60
C GLU A 88 -0.17 -8.73 17.84
N ALA A 89 1.02 -9.03 18.39
CA ALA A 89 1.14 -9.82 19.62
C ALA A 89 0.52 -9.10 20.83
N GLN A 90 0.70 -7.78 20.96
CA GLN A 90 0.08 -6.98 22.02
C GLN A 90 -1.44 -6.99 21.88
N MET A 91 -1.98 -6.78 20.68
CA MET A 91 -3.41 -6.80 20.43
C MET A 91 -4.03 -8.16 20.74
N GLN A 92 -3.37 -9.24 20.34
CA GLN A 92 -3.83 -10.60 20.65
C GLN A 92 -3.91 -10.85 22.16
N SER A 93 -2.85 -10.46 22.90
CA SER A 93 -2.82 -10.59 24.37
C SER A 93 -3.90 -9.74 25.04
N MET A 94 -4.07 -8.49 24.59
CA MET A 94 -5.08 -7.56 25.13
C MET A 94 -6.50 -8.04 24.85
N THR A 95 -6.76 -8.58 23.64
CA THR A 95 -8.06 -9.14 23.27
C THR A 95 -8.43 -10.34 24.15
N ALA A 96 -7.48 -11.26 24.36
CA ALA A 96 -7.69 -12.42 25.23
C ALA A 96 -8.00 -12.01 26.68
N LYS A 97 -7.25 -11.01 27.20
CA LYS A 97 -7.48 -10.47 28.55
C LYS A 97 -8.85 -9.77 28.64
N PHE A 98 -9.19 -8.94 27.68
CA PHE A 98 -10.49 -8.27 27.62
C PHE A 98 -11.64 -9.27 27.64
N GLN A 99 -11.54 -10.34 26.85
CA GLN A 99 -12.56 -11.36 26.76
C GLN A 99 -12.73 -12.09 28.09
N GLN A 100 -11.64 -12.46 28.78
CA GLN A 100 -11.66 -13.08 30.09
C GLN A 100 -12.29 -12.16 31.14
N GLU A 101 -11.90 -10.89 31.19
CA GLU A 101 -12.45 -9.92 32.14
C GLU A 101 -13.92 -9.61 31.87
N TYR A 102 -14.32 -9.56 30.59
CA TYR A 102 -15.70 -9.35 30.18
C TYR A 102 -16.61 -10.53 30.62
N GLU A 103 -16.16 -11.77 30.42
CA GLU A 103 -16.88 -12.95 30.87
C GLU A 103 -17.03 -12.96 32.42
N ALA A 104 -15.96 -12.63 33.16
CA ALA A 104 -16.00 -12.52 34.63
C ALA A 104 -16.95 -11.42 35.09
N PHE A 105 -16.95 -10.26 34.40
CA PHE A 105 -17.90 -9.17 34.68
C PHE A 105 -19.36 -9.63 34.48
N GLN A 106 -19.65 -10.31 33.35
CA GLN A 106 -21.00 -10.82 33.10
C GLN A 106 -21.47 -11.80 34.16
N GLN A 107 -20.60 -12.74 34.56
CA GLN A 107 -20.92 -13.72 35.62
C GLN A 107 -21.19 -13.03 36.96
N SER A 108 -20.34 -12.05 37.33
CA SER A 108 -20.51 -11.29 38.60
C SER A 108 -21.79 -10.46 38.60
N ALA A 109 -22.13 -9.85 37.45
CA ALA A 109 -23.38 -9.09 37.34
C ALA A 109 -24.64 -9.98 37.39
N GLN A 110 -24.59 -11.17 36.76
CA GLN A 110 -25.71 -12.11 36.74
C GLN A 110 -25.94 -12.77 38.13
N ALA A 111 -24.88 -13.08 38.88
CA ALA A 111 -24.95 -13.68 40.18
C ALA A 111 -25.56 -12.73 41.23
N GLY A 112 -25.56 -11.43 41.00
CA GLY A 112 -26.16 -10.42 41.88
C GLY A 112 -25.49 -10.29 43.27
N VAL A 113 -24.31 -10.90 43.45
CA VAL A 113 -23.59 -10.92 44.74
C VAL A 113 -22.47 -9.89 44.82
N ALA A 114 -22.06 -9.32 43.65
CA ALA A 114 -20.98 -8.34 43.62
C ALA A 114 -21.47 -6.94 44.04
N PRO A 115 -20.71 -6.22 44.92
CA PRO A 115 -21.01 -4.84 45.27
C PRO A 115 -21.06 -3.93 44.01
N GLN A 116 -21.99 -2.97 44.00
CA GLN A 116 -22.15 -2.03 42.89
C GLN A 116 -20.84 -1.27 42.56
N SER A 117 -20.05 -0.92 43.58
CA SER A 117 -18.76 -0.27 43.42
C SER A 117 -17.74 -1.14 42.67
N GLU A 118 -17.78 -2.45 42.84
CA GLU A 118 -16.91 -3.40 42.16
C GLU A 118 -17.30 -3.54 40.70
N LEU A 119 -18.60 -3.71 40.42
CA LEU A 119 -19.09 -3.74 39.03
C LEU A 119 -18.72 -2.47 38.24
N GLN A 120 -18.81 -1.30 38.90
CA GLN A 120 -18.43 -0.04 38.29
C GLN A 120 -16.92 0.05 37.96
N LYS A 121 -16.06 -0.47 38.84
CA LYS A 121 -14.61 -0.56 38.57
C LYS A 121 -14.29 -1.48 37.39
N GLN A 122 -14.93 -2.66 37.37
CA GLN A 122 -14.77 -3.61 36.28
C GLN A 122 -15.23 -3.03 34.95
N GLN A 123 -16.38 -2.35 34.92
CA GLN A 123 -16.85 -1.65 33.72
C GLN A 123 -15.85 -0.60 33.24
N THR A 124 -15.36 0.26 34.16
CA THR A 124 -14.34 1.29 33.79
C THR A 124 -13.05 0.66 33.26
N SER A 125 -12.62 -0.49 33.81
CA SER A 125 -11.47 -1.24 33.31
C SER A 125 -11.68 -1.73 31.89
N LEU A 126 -12.85 -2.31 31.59
CA LEU A 126 -13.22 -2.80 30.28
C LEU A 126 -13.29 -1.67 29.24
N GLU A 127 -13.89 -0.53 29.60
CA GLU A 127 -13.94 0.65 28.73
C GLU A 127 -12.53 1.17 28.40
N ARG A 128 -11.62 1.18 29.39
CA ARG A 128 -10.22 1.56 29.16
C ARG A 128 -9.54 0.59 28.22
N GLN A 129 -9.67 -0.72 28.42
CA GLN A 129 -9.08 -1.73 27.57
C GLN A 129 -9.59 -1.65 26.12
N GLN A 130 -10.88 -1.37 25.93
CA GLN A 130 -11.46 -1.15 24.62
C GLN A 130 -10.84 0.05 23.90
N LYS A 131 -10.62 1.17 24.62
CA LYS A 131 -9.92 2.34 24.07
C LYS A 131 -8.46 2.03 23.72
N GLU A 132 -7.78 1.25 24.57
CA GLU A 132 -6.39 0.84 24.31
C GLU A 132 -6.29 -0.06 23.08
N LEU A 133 -7.23 -1.01 22.87
CA LEU A 133 -7.32 -1.82 21.65
C LEU A 133 -7.52 -0.96 20.42
N ALA A 134 -8.47 -0.02 20.46
CA ALA A 134 -8.71 0.90 19.35
C ALA A 134 -7.45 1.76 19.00
N ASN A 135 -6.71 2.18 20.03
CA ASN A 135 -5.43 2.88 19.83
C ASN A 135 -4.36 1.99 19.17
N LYS A 136 -4.34 0.69 19.49
CA LYS A 136 -3.42 -0.25 18.84
C LYS A 136 -3.78 -0.50 17.38
N GLU A 137 -5.06 -0.60 17.07
CA GLU A 137 -5.54 -0.66 15.68
C GLU A 137 -5.11 0.57 14.88
N LEU A 138 -5.27 1.76 15.46
CA LEU A 138 -4.81 3.00 14.83
C LEU A 138 -3.29 3.00 14.59
N GLN A 139 -2.50 2.52 15.58
CA GLN A 139 -1.05 2.36 15.40
C GLN A 139 -0.71 1.40 14.26
N LEU A 140 -1.46 0.31 14.09
CA LEU A 140 -1.26 -0.64 13.00
C LEU A 140 -1.60 -0.01 11.64
N GLN A 141 -2.68 0.77 11.55
CA GLN A 141 -3.02 1.53 10.34
C GLN A 141 -1.94 2.56 9.99
N ASN A 142 -1.39 3.26 10.99
CA ASN A 142 -0.33 4.25 10.80
C ASN A 142 0.97 3.62 10.27
N LEU A 143 1.23 2.32 10.52
CA LEU A 143 2.36 1.63 9.88
C LEU A 143 2.21 1.54 8.36
N GLY A 144 0.98 1.45 7.85
CA GLY A 144 0.71 1.51 6.41
C GLY A 144 1.09 2.87 5.82
N VAL A 145 0.72 3.95 6.52
CA VAL A 145 1.10 5.32 6.13
C VAL A 145 2.62 5.50 6.19
N GLU A 146 3.28 5.04 7.27
CA GLU A 146 4.74 5.08 7.40
C GLU A 146 5.42 4.33 6.24
N LEU A 147 4.87 3.19 5.81
CA LEU A 147 5.38 2.43 4.67
C LEU A 147 5.28 3.23 3.38
N GLU A 148 4.14 3.88 3.13
CA GLU A 148 3.94 4.69 1.93
C GLU A 148 4.89 5.90 1.90
N GLU A 149 5.03 6.62 3.00
CA GLU A 149 5.97 7.73 3.12
C GLU A 149 7.41 7.28 2.84
N LYS A 150 7.80 6.11 3.34
CA LYS A 150 9.13 5.54 3.11
C LYS A 150 9.36 5.11 1.66
N ASN A 151 8.32 4.63 0.98
CA ASN A 151 8.40 4.34 -0.46
C ASN A 151 8.57 5.63 -1.29
N LEU A 152 7.90 6.72 -0.91
CA LEU A 152 8.08 8.02 -1.56
C LEU A 152 9.50 8.56 -1.32
N GLU A 153 10.02 8.46 -0.09
CA GLU A 153 11.40 8.84 0.26
C GLU A 153 12.42 8.01 -0.54
N LEU A 154 12.19 6.70 -0.68
CA LEU A 154 13.00 5.81 -1.48
C LEU A 154 13.05 6.25 -2.95
N ASN A 155 11.88 6.43 -3.56
CA ASN A 155 11.79 6.85 -4.97
C ASN A 155 12.51 8.18 -5.19
N LYS A 156 12.33 9.14 -4.27
CA LYS A 156 13.02 10.41 -4.31
C LYS A 156 14.54 10.23 -4.20
N SER A 157 15.02 9.41 -3.27
CA SER A 157 16.45 9.16 -3.05
C SER A 157 17.12 8.54 -4.27
N VAL A 158 16.47 7.54 -4.89
CA VAL A 158 16.96 6.92 -6.14
C VAL A 158 17.00 7.95 -7.26
N LYS A 159 15.93 8.74 -7.43
CA LYS A 159 15.87 9.79 -8.44
C LYS A 159 16.95 10.85 -8.25
N ASP A 160 17.14 11.33 -7.03
CA ASP A 160 18.18 12.34 -6.71
C ASP A 160 19.59 11.79 -7.01
N TYR A 161 19.82 10.51 -6.71
CA TYR A 161 21.07 9.83 -7.05
C TYR A 161 21.26 9.73 -8.57
N LEU A 162 20.24 9.31 -9.30
CA LEU A 162 20.27 9.23 -10.77
C LEU A 162 20.56 10.59 -11.40
N LEU A 163 19.94 11.66 -10.93
CA LEU A 163 20.24 13.03 -11.40
C LEU A 163 21.70 13.41 -11.17
N LYS A 164 22.25 13.04 -10.00
CA LYS A 164 23.65 13.32 -9.65
C LYS A 164 24.66 12.61 -10.56
N ILE A 165 24.42 11.32 -10.87
CA ILE A 165 25.36 10.51 -11.68
C ILE A 165 25.16 10.69 -13.16
N ASN A 166 23.99 11.11 -13.60
CA ASN A 166 23.68 11.22 -15.02
C ASN A 166 24.60 12.20 -15.73
N ASN A 167 24.79 13.39 -15.19
CA ASN A 167 25.68 14.42 -15.74
C ASN A 167 25.68 14.50 -17.29
N GLY A 168 24.47 14.41 -17.89
CA GLY A 168 24.28 14.46 -19.35
C GLY A 168 24.67 13.17 -20.11
N ARG A 169 24.89 12.05 -19.43
CA ARG A 169 25.20 10.75 -20.05
C ARG A 169 24.02 10.19 -20.82
N PHE A 170 22.81 10.35 -20.26
CA PHE A 170 21.56 9.80 -20.80
C PHE A 170 20.49 10.88 -20.87
N ASP A 171 19.70 10.83 -21.94
CA ASP A 171 18.51 11.67 -22.11
C ASP A 171 17.32 11.06 -21.37
N TYR A 172 17.28 9.71 -21.29
CA TYR A 172 16.24 8.96 -20.58
C TYR A 172 16.86 7.84 -19.75
N ILE A 173 16.41 7.72 -18.48
CA ILE A 173 16.65 6.55 -17.65
C ILE A 173 15.26 5.97 -17.33
N LEU A 174 14.97 4.78 -17.85
CA LEU A 174 13.68 4.12 -17.75
C LEU A 174 13.69 3.15 -16.57
N SER A 175 12.54 2.97 -15.91
CA SER A 175 12.36 1.88 -14.96
C SER A 175 11.98 0.61 -15.70
N TYR A 176 12.60 -0.50 -15.34
CA TYR A 176 12.27 -1.84 -15.79
C TYR A 176 11.87 -2.70 -14.60
N SER A 177 10.85 -3.52 -14.76
CA SER A 177 10.41 -4.49 -13.76
C SER A 177 9.93 -5.74 -14.46
N ASP A 178 10.36 -6.90 -14.00
CA ASP A 178 9.87 -8.20 -14.48
C ASP A 178 8.46 -8.49 -13.93
N MET A 179 8.14 -7.97 -12.74
CA MET A 179 6.84 -8.17 -12.10
C MET A 179 5.74 -7.30 -12.71
N MET A 180 6.08 -6.09 -13.16
CA MET A 180 5.16 -5.12 -13.78
C MET A 180 5.81 -4.55 -15.05
N PRO A 181 5.88 -5.34 -16.14
CA PRO A 181 6.64 -4.97 -17.32
C PRO A 181 5.99 -3.80 -18.07
N THR A 182 6.59 -2.62 -17.94
CA THR A 182 6.32 -1.45 -18.79
C THR A 182 7.18 -1.45 -20.04
N ILE A 183 8.33 -2.12 -19.98
CA ILE A 183 9.26 -2.37 -21.08
C ILE A 183 9.29 -3.87 -21.31
N LEU A 184 8.83 -4.31 -22.49
CA LEU A 184 8.73 -5.74 -22.82
C LEU A 184 10.09 -6.36 -23.22
N LEU A 185 10.98 -5.54 -23.75
CA LEU A 185 12.30 -5.97 -24.20
C LEU A 185 13.31 -4.83 -24.01
N ALA A 186 14.38 -5.11 -23.29
CA ALA A 186 15.48 -4.18 -23.08
C ALA A 186 16.80 -4.80 -23.51
N ASN A 187 17.69 -4.00 -24.08
CA ASN A 187 19.05 -4.43 -24.40
C ASN A 187 19.89 -4.43 -23.11
N PRO A 188 20.49 -5.56 -22.70
CA PRO A 188 21.29 -5.65 -21.47
C PRO A 188 22.46 -4.66 -21.40
N LYS A 189 22.95 -4.18 -22.54
CA LYS A 189 24.03 -3.18 -22.60
C LYS A 189 23.59 -1.79 -22.10
N LEU A 190 22.28 -1.55 -22.00
CA LEU A 190 21.70 -0.30 -21.50
C LEU A 190 21.35 -0.37 -20.00
N ASP A 191 21.63 -1.50 -19.36
CA ASP A 191 21.37 -1.72 -17.95
C ASP A 191 22.44 -1.04 -17.08
N ILE A 192 22.00 -0.07 -16.26
CA ILE A 192 22.85 0.62 -15.29
C ILE A 192 22.50 0.25 -13.84
N THR A 193 21.68 -0.78 -13.62
CA THR A 193 21.19 -1.20 -12.30
C THR A 193 22.31 -1.43 -11.29
N SER A 194 23.37 -2.15 -11.70
CA SER A 194 24.50 -2.45 -10.81
C SER A 194 25.28 -1.19 -10.40
N GLU A 195 25.45 -0.24 -11.31
CA GLU A 195 26.08 1.06 -11.02
C GLU A 195 25.26 1.84 -10.01
N VAL A 196 23.93 1.90 -10.23
CA VAL A 196 23.00 2.61 -9.36
C VAL A 196 22.94 1.96 -7.99
N LEU A 197 22.75 0.63 -7.91
CA LEU A 197 22.72 -0.13 -6.65
C LEU A 197 23.96 0.09 -5.80
N LYS A 198 25.13 -0.02 -6.42
CA LYS A 198 26.38 0.21 -5.71
C LYS A 198 26.41 1.61 -5.10
N GLY A 199 26.05 2.62 -5.88
CA GLY A 199 26.17 3.99 -5.44
C GLY A 199 25.14 4.39 -4.38
N ILE A 200 23.87 3.98 -4.52
CA ILE A 200 22.86 4.26 -3.47
C ILE A 200 23.18 3.53 -2.18
N ASN A 201 23.73 2.31 -2.22
CA ASN A 201 24.17 1.57 -1.05
C ASN A 201 25.37 2.25 -0.37
N ASP A 202 26.36 2.71 -1.14
CA ASP A 202 27.53 3.44 -0.61
C ASP A 202 27.09 4.76 0.07
N GLU A 203 26.16 5.51 -0.55
CA GLU A 203 25.59 6.71 0.09
C GLU A 203 24.80 6.40 1.36
N TYR A 204 24.01 5.33 1.36
CA TYR A 204 23.24 4.92 2.52
C TYR A 204 24.15 4.54 3.69
N LYS A 205 25.18 3.72 3.45
CA LYS A 205 26.17 3.32 4.45
C LYS A 205 26.90 4.53 5.02
N SER A 206 27.29 5.47 4.18
CA SER A 206 27.94 6.71 4.59
C SER A 206 27.06 7.57 5.51
N LYS A 207 25.77 7.65 5.23
CA LYS A 207 24.80 8.39 6.07
C LYS A 207 24.52 7.65 7.38
N LYS A 208 24.43 6.32 7.36
CA LYS A 208 24.18 5.47 8.54
C LYS A 208 25.33 5.49 9.52
N GLY A 209 26.58 5.53 9.03
CA GLY A 209 27.79 5.59 9.88
C GLY A 209 28.05 6.95 10.55
N LYS A 210 27.29 8.00 10.19
CA LYS A 210 27.42 9.36 10.77
C LYS A 210 26.36 9.64 11.84
N LYS A 211 25.42 8.74 12.10
CA LYS A 211 24.42 8.77 13.18
C LYS A 211 24.90 7.94 14.36
#